data_04df7b6c2adb6be7bab066940d27e34d
#
_entry.id   04df7b6c2adb6be7bab066940d27e34d
#
_cell.length_a   1.000
_cell.length_b   1.000
_cell.length_c   1.000
_cell.angle_alpha   90.00
_cell.angle_beta   90.00
_cell.angle_gamma   90.00
#
_symmetry.space_group_name_H-M   'P 1'
#
loop_
_entity.id
_entity.type
_entity.pdbx_description
1 polymer ?
#
loop_
_entity_poly.entity_id
_entity_poly.type
_entity_poly.pdbx_seq_one_letter_code
_entity_poly.pdbx_strand_id
1 'polypeptide(L)'
;MSKLLRHTVLAALLGVSSGELMAADYKKNPYTLVYDGAISKNEPGMVNIHPVSYKLNGLDISANVYTPANFDPKGKYPTVVVAHPNGGVKEQVAGLYAQRLAEMGYVTITADAAYQGASGGQPRNVDKPAFRIEDIHGMADFISQYGG
;
A
#
# COMPACT_ATOMS: atom_id res chain seq x y z
N MET A 1 -51.65 35.09 37.86
CA MET A 1 -51.20 35.27 36.48
C MET A 1 -49.74 34.74 36.42
N SER A 2 -49.60 33.51 35.94
CA SER A 2 -48.33 32.78 35.88
C SER A 2 -47.76 32.88 34.46
N LYS A 3 -46.55 33.44 34.29
CA LYS A 3 -45.83 33.45 33.02
C LYS A 3 -44.98 32.20 32.91
N LEU A 4 -45.40 31.31 32.00
CA LEU A 4 -44.67 30.10 31.64
C LEU A 4 -43.45 30.50 30.81
N LEU A 5 -42.24 30.30 31.34
CA LEU A 5 -40.98 30.48 30.62
C LEU A 5 -40.73 29.22 29.76
N ARG A 6 -40.87 29.33 28.46
CA ARG A 6 -40.50 28.27 27.52
C ARG A 6 -38.98 28.30 27.30
N HIS A 7 -38.27 27.32 27.82
CA HIS A 7 -36.88 27.07 27.48
C HIS A 7 -36.84 26.25 26.19
N THR A 8 -36.44 26.89 25.12
CA THR A 8 -36.11 26.20 23.87
C THR A 8 -34.66 25.67 23.97
N VAL A 9 -34.55 24.37 24.14
CA VAL A 9 -33.24 23.71 24.08
C VAL A 9 -32.87 23.54 22.59
N LEU A 10 -31.91 24.30 22.12
CA LEU A 10 -31.33 24.13 20.79
C LEU A 10 -30.27 23.03 20.88
N ALA A 11 -30.62 21.81 20.47
CA ALA A 11 -29.71 20.73 20.31
C ALA A 11 -28.92 20.95 19.01
N ALA A 12 -27.66 21.41 19.12
CA ALA A 12 -26.74 21.43 18.00
C ALA A 12 -26.24 20.00 17.76
N LEU A 13 -26.75 19.35 16.73
CA LEU A 13 -26.18 18.11 16.20
C LEU A 13 -24.88 18.47 15.44
N LEU A 14 -23.75 18.37 16.10
CA LEU A 14 -22.45 18.31 15.47
C LEU A 14 -22.20 16.86 15.01
N GLY A 15 -22.81 16.48 13.90
CA GLY A 15 -22.49 15.25 13.21
C GLY A 15 -21.26 15.46 12.33
N VAL A 16 -20.07 15.34 12.90
CA VAL A 16 -18.86 15.25 12.09
C VAL A 16 -18.69 13.79 11.67
N SER A 17 -19.12 13.45 10.47
CA SER A 17 -18.82 12.16 9.86
C SER A 17 -17.35 12.16 9.36
N SER A 18 -16.44 11.84 10.25
CA SER A 18 -15.01 11.66 9.91
C SER A 18 -14.78 10.49 8.93
N GLY A 19 -15.76 9.62 8.74
CA GLY A 19 -15.64 8.47 7.85
C GLY A 19 -15.72 8.78 6.34
N GLU A 20 -16.46 9.81 5.95
CA GLU A 20 -16.60 10.15 4.52
C GLU A 20 -15.41 10.92 3.94
N LEU A 21 -14.68 11.69 4.76
CA LEU A 21 -13.48 12.40 4.30
C LEU A 21 -12.34 11.44 3.97
N MET A 22 -12.17 10.37 4.74
CA MET A 22 -11.09 9.40 4.52
C MET A 22 -11.34 8.50 3.30
N ALA A 23 -12.60 8.16 3.02
CA ALA A 23 -12.95 7.32 1.87
C ALA A 23 -12.82 8.03 0.51
N ALA A 24 -12.84 9.36 0.49
CA ALA A 24 -12.75 10.13 -0.74
C ALA A 24 -11.31 10.36 -1.23
N ASP A 25 -10.32 10.36 -0.35
CA ASP A 25 -8.95 10.73 -0.70
C ASP A 25 -8.15 9.60 -1.35
N TYR A 26 -8.31 8.35 -0.94
CA TYR A 26 -7.57 7.26 -1.57
C TYR A 26 -7.96 7.02 -3.04
N LYS A 27 -9.21 7.31 -3.42
CA LYS A 27 -9.66 7.21 -4.83
C LYS A 27 -8.96 8.20 -5.76
N LYS A 28 -8.33 9.23 -5.20
CA LYS A 28 -7.55 10.23 -5.93
C LYS A 28 -6.06 9.89 -5.96
N ASN A 29 -5.59 8.92 -5.18
CA ASN A 29 -4.19 8.50 -5.19
C ASN A 29 -3.90 7.73 -6.50
N PRO A 30 -2.96 8.19 -7.34
CA PRO A 30 -2.66 7.56 -8.63
C PRO A 30 -2.09 6.13 -8.47
N TYR A 31 -1.57 5.80 -7.31
CA TYR A 31 -1.05 4.46 -6.96
C TYR A 31 -2.08 3.60 -6.22
N THR A 32 -3.31 4.09 -6.07
CA THR A 32 -4.42 3.42 -5.35
C THR A 32 -4.11 3.04 -3.90
N LEU A 33 -3.13 3.69 -3.27
CA LEU A 33 -2.74 3.47 -1.88
C LEU A 33 -3.84 3.95 -0.93
N VAL A 34 -4.13 3.16 0.11
CA VAL A 34 -5.29 3.37 1.00
C VAL A 34 -4.91 3.57 2.46
N TYR A 35 -3.77 4.16 2.73
CA TYR A 35 -3.30 4.46 4.09
C TYR A 35 -2.93 5.95 4.23
N ASP A 36 -2.95 6.43 5.46
CA ASP A 36 -2.63 7.82 5.77
C ASP A 36 -1.15 8.14 5.50
N GLY A 37 -0.89 9.29 4.89
CA GLY A 37 0.45 9.70 4.46
C GLY A 37 1.01 8.90 3.29
N ALA A 38 0.15 8.25 2.49
CA ALA A 38 0.56 7.52 1.29
C ALA A 38 1.15 8.46 0.23
N ILE A 39 2.20 8.00 -0.44
CA ILE A 39 2.80 8.71 -1.58
C ILE A 39 1.73 8.90 -2.66
N SER A 40 1.57 10.13 -3.14
CA SER A 40 0.65 10.48 -4.23
C SER A 40 1.37 10.93 -5.51
N LYS A 41 2.67 11.21 -5.42
CA LYS A 41 3.55 11.55 -6.55
C LYS A 41 5.00 11.23 -6.19
N ASN A 42 5.79 10.94 -7.20
CA ASN A 42 7.24 10.81 -7.06
C ASN A 42 7.90 12.17 -7.18
N GLU A 43 8.91 12.44 -6.33
CA GLU A 43 9.69 13.67 -6.35
C GLU A 43 11.18 13.37 -6.19
N PRO A 44 12.06 14.12 -6.90
CA PRO A 44 13.50 13.97 -6.72
C PRO A 44 13.91 14.18 -5.24
N GLY A 45 14.80 13.32 -4.74
CA GLY A 45 15.29 13.40 -3.37
C GLY A 45 14.35 12.88 -2.28
N MET A 46 13.15 12.48 -2.64
CA MET A 46 12.15 11.94 -1.71
C MET A 46 12.05 10.41 -1.80
N VAL A 47 11.35 9.81 -0.86
CA VAL A 47 10.92 8.40 -1.00
C VAL A 47 9.97 8.30 -2.18
N ASN A 48 10.24 7.37 -3.09
CA ASN A 48 9.47 7.19 -4.30
C ASN A 48 8.90 5.78 -4.42
N ILE A 49 7.81 5.64 -5.15
CA ILE A 49 7.14 4.37 -5.44
C ILE A 49 7.23 4.05 -6.93
N HIS A 50 7.53 2.80 -7.25
CA HIS A 50 7.69 2.32 -8.63
C HIS A 50 6.81 1.08 -8.81
N PRO A 51 5.62 1.23 -9.44
CA PRO A 51 4.82 0.08 -9.86
C PRO A 51 5.59 -0.77 -10.86
N VAL A 52 5.69 -2.06 -10.60
CA VAL A 52 6.42 -3.02 -11.44
C VAL A 52 5.59 -4.29 -11.64
N SER A 53 5.98 -5.08 -12.64
CA SER A 53 5.44 -6.42 -12.86
C SER A 53 6.56 -7.39 -13.20
N TYR A 54 6.45 -8.63 -12.73
CA TYR A 54 7.39 -9.70 -13.06
C TYR A 54 6.66 -11.03 -13.23
N LYS A 55 7.34 -12.01 -13.84
CA LYS A 55 6.79 -13.36 -14.03
C LYS A 55 7.17 -14.26 -12.87
N LEU A 56 6.18 -14.97 -12.32
CA LEU A 56 6.36 -16.03 -11.36
C LEU A 56 5.49 -17.22 -11.73
N ASN A 57 6.12 -18.38 -11.99
CA ASN A 57 5.41 -19.62 -12.37
C ASN A 57 4.40 -19.40 -13.52
N GLY A 58 4.75 -18.57 -14.50
CA GLY A 58 3.91 -18.25 -15.66
C GLY A 58 2.84 -17.18 -15.42
N LEU A 59 2.69 -16.68 -14.20
CA LEU A 59 1.75 -15.62 -13.85
C LEU A 59 2.42 -14.25 -13.88
N ASP A 60 1.67 -13.20 -14.22
CA ASP A 60 2.08 -11.81 -14.04
C ASP A 60 1.82 -11.41 -12.60
N ILE A 61 2.86 -11.00 -11.90
CA ILE A 61 2.78 -10.51 -10.51
C ILE A 61 2.89 -8.99 -10.53
N SER A 62 1.90 -8.35 -9.93
CA SER A 62 1.86 -6.89 -9.75
C SER A 62 2.48 -6.51 -8.42
N ALA A 63 3.46 -5.60 -8.44
CA ALA A 63 4.19 -5.19 -7.26
C ALA A 63 4.46 -3.68 -7.25
N ASN A 64 4.81 -3.17 -6.07
CA ASN A 64 5.35 -1.83 -5.88
C ASN A 64 6.72 -1.94 -5.23
N VAL A 65 7.72 -1.30 -5.81
CA VAL A 65 9.03 -1.07 -5.19
C VAL A 65 9.03 0.33 -4.60
N TYR A 66 9.55 0.48 -3.39
CA TYR A 66 9.77 1.79 -2.78
C TYR A 66 11.27 2.01 -2.62
N THR A 67 11.73 3.16 -3.04
CA THR A 67 13.13 3.57 -2.94
C THR A 67 13.29 4.68 -1.90
N PRO A 68 14.37 4.66 -1.09
CA PRO A 68 14.59 5.70 -0.08
C PRO A 68 14.84 7.07 -0.71
N ALA A 69 14.82 8.10 0.12
CA ALA A 69 15.22 9.44 -0.28
C ALA A 69 16.64 9.44 -0.84
N ASN A 70 16.89 10.22 -1.88
CA ASN A 70 18.18 10.32 -2.58
C ASN A 70 18.72 8.97 -3.08
N PHE A 71 17.82 8.09 -3.51
CA PHE A 71 18.19 6.78 -4.04
C PHE A 71 19.16 6.90 -5.22
N ASP A 72 20.30 6.19 -5.15
CA ASP A 72 21.26 6.03 -6.23
C ASP A 72 21.18 4.60 -6.77
N PRO A 73 20.82 4.36 -8.03
CA PRO A 73 20.76 3.01 -8.62
C PRO A 73 22.07 2.22 -8.53
N LYS A 74 23.20 2.91 -8.35
CA LYS A 74 24.52 2.29 -8.17
C LYS A 74 24.89 2.04 -6.70
N GLY A 75 24.05 2.54 -5.79
CA GLY A 75 24.21 2.37 -4.35
C GLY A 75 23.92 0.95 -3.89
N LYS A 76 24.32 0.66 -2.66
CA LYS A 76 23.97 -0.60 -1.97
C LYS A 76 23.05 -0.28 -0.82
N TYR A 77 21.88 -0.88 -0.84
CA TYR A 77 20.82 -0.65 0.16
C TYR A 77 20.43 -1.97 0.82
N PRO A 78 20.17 -1.97 2.12
CA PRO A 78 19.48 -3.09 2.72
C PRO A 78 18.06 -3.19 2.12
N THR A 79 17.65 -4.40 1.81
CA THR A 79 16.39 -4.65 1.09
C THR A 79 15.42 -5.47 1.94
N VAL A 80 14.14 -5.11 1.93
CA VAL A 80 13.10 -5.80 2.68
C VAL A 80 11.93 -6.17 1.78
N VAL A 81 11.51 -7.43 1.85
CA VAL A 81 10.28 -7.94 1.24
C VAL A 81 9.15 -7.81 2.25
N VAL A 82 8.04 -7.20 1.84
CA VAL A 82 6.86 -6.98 2.69
C VAL A 82 5.66 -7.70 2.07
N ALA A 83 5.25 -8.82 2.67
CA ALA A 83 4.10 -9.58 2.22
C ALA A 83 2.80 -9.09 2.89
N HIS A 84 1.71 -8.98 2.13
CA HIS A 84 0.40 -8.65 2.68
C HIS A 84 -0.22 -9.87 3.40
N PRO A 85 -1.11 -9.65 4.39
CA PRO A 85 -1.84 -10.75 5.04
C PRO A 85 -2.83 -11.40 4.06
N ASN A 86 -3.33 -12.60 4.41
CA ASN A 86 -4.37 -13.25 3.63
C ASN A 86 -5.58 -12.31 3.44
N GLY A 87 -6.06 -12.23 2.18
CA GLY A 87 -7.16 -11.34 1.80
C GLY A 87 -6.77 -9.85 1.67
N GLY A 88 -5.49 -9.50 1.87
CA GLY A 88 -4.98 -8.14 1.64
C GLY A 88 -4.47 -7.94 0.22
N VAL A 89 -4.02 -6.72 -0.06
CA VAL A 89 -3.36 -6.31 -1.31
C VAL A 89 -2.20 -5.37 -0.99
N LYS A 90 -1.29 -5.19 -1.95
CA LYS A 90 -0.08 -4.36 -1.81
C LYS A 90 -0.35 -2.88 -1.50
N GLU A 91 -1.52 -2.37 -1.83
CA GLU A 91 -1.91 -0.98 -1.59
C GLU A 91 -2.36 -0.69 -0.15
N GLN A 92 -2.52 -1.72 0.67
CA GLN A 92 -3.02 -1.63 2.04
C GLN A 92 -1.87 -1.63 3.05
N VAL A 93 -1.99 -2.41 4.13
CA VAL A 93 -1.04 -2.45 5.23
C VAL A 93 0.38 -2.79 4.78
N ALA A 94 0.56 -3.67 3.79
CA ALA A 94 1.88 -4.01 3.28
C ALA A 94 2.55 -2.80 2.61
N GLY A 95 1.80 -2.02 1.83
CA GLY A 95 2.28 -0.76 1.24
C GLY A 95 2.67 0.27 2.30
N LEU A 96 1.88 0.40 3.37
CA LEU A 96 2.21 1.28 4.49
C LEU A 96 3.57 0.92 5.09
N TYR A 97 3.79 -0.36 5.44
CA TYR A 97 5.06 -0.78 6.03
C TYR A 97 6.22 -0.66 5.04
N ALA A 98 6.00 -1.00 3.76
CA ALA A 98 7.01 -0.85 2.72
C ALA A 98 7.46 0.62 2.59
N GLN A 99 6.52 1.57 2.56
CA GLN A 99 6.83 2.99 2.53
C GLN A 99 7.59 3.44 3.79
N ARG A 100 7.14 3.06 4.98
CA ARG A 100 7.80 3.45 6.25
C ARG A 100 9.23 2.92 6.35
N LEU A 101 9.48 1.71 5.87
CA LEU A 101 10.82 1.15 5.80
C LEU A 101 11.69 1.90 4.77
N ALA A 102 11.11 2.31 3.64
CA ALA A 102 11.85 3.13 2.66
C ALA A 102 12.20 4.52 3.24
N GLU A 103 11.34 5.12 4.05
CA GLU A 103 11.64 6.35 4.80
C GLU A 103 12.82 6.18 5.78
N MET A 104 13.09 4.93 6.22
CA MET A 104 14.23 4.57 7.07
C MET A 104 15.50 4.21 6.28
N GLY A 105 15.48 4.31 4.95
CA GLY A 105 16.65 4.06 4.09
C GLY A 105 16.73 2.68 3.46
N TYR A 106 15.69 1.85 3.57
CA TYR A 106 15.63 0.55 2.89
C TYR A 106 15.10 0.68 1.45
N VAL A 107 15.51 -0.21 0.58
CA VAL A 107 14.74 -0.51 -0.64
C VAL A 107 13.73 -1.60 -0.29
N THR A 108 12.46 -1.39 -0.61
CA THR A 108 11.42 -2.34 -0.21
C THR A 108 10.56 -2.75 -1.40
N ILE A 109 10.01 -3.95 -1.34
CA ILE A 109 9.04 -4.43 -2.31
C ILE A 109 7.83 -5.02 -1.60
N THR A 110 6.65 -4.76 -2.13
CA THR A 110 5.42 -5.47 -1.79
C THR A 110 4.67 -5.83 -3.08
N ALA A 111 4.11 -7.02 -3.14
CA ALA A 111 3.38 -7.52 -4.30
C ALA A 111 2.01 -8.04 -3.90
N ASP A 112 1.05 -7.99 -4.83
CA ASP A 112 -0.14 -8.82 -4.71
C ASP A 112 0.28 -10.28 -4.90
N ALA A 113 -0.12 -11.16 -4.00
CA ALA A 113 0.13 -12.58 -4.13
C ALA A 113 -0.50 -13.14 -5.42
N ALA A 114 0.05 -14.20 -5.96
CA ALA A 114 -0.56 -14.93 -7.08
C ALA A 114 -2.04 -15.19 -6.80
N TYR A 115 -2.89 -15.03 -7.80
CA TYR A 115 -4.35 -15.16 -7.75
C TYR A 115 -5.09 -14.06 -6.98
N GLN A 116 -4.41 -13.03 -6.46
CA GLN A 116 -4.99 -11.97 -5.64
C GLN A 116 -4.71 -10.58 -6.25
N GLY A 117 -5.50 -9.58 -5.83
CA GLY A 117 -5.33 -8.19 -6.27
C GLY A 117 -5.22 -8.05 -7.79
N ALA A 118 -4.20 -7.33 -8.24
CA ALA A 118 -3.88 -7.12 -9.65
C ALA A 118 -2.95 -8.20 -10.23
N SER A 119 -2.46 -9.16 -9.44
CA SER A 119 -1.68 -10.30 -9.93
C SER A 119 -2.54 -11.31 -10.69
N GLY A 120 -1.92 -12.05 -11.60
CA GLY A 120 -2.57 -13.04 -12.43
C GLY A 120 -3.00 -14.31 -11.69
N GLY A 121 -3.68 -15.20 -12.41
CA GLY A 121 -4.08 -16.52 -11.94
C GLY A 121 -5.60 -16.71 -11.82
N GLN A 122 -6.04 -17.95 -12.10
CA GLN A 122 -7.43 -18.41 -11.98
C GLN A 122 -7.45 -19.78 -11.30
N PRO A 123 -8.50 -20.08 -10.49
CA PRO A 123 -9.55 -19.15 -10.03
C PRO A 123 -8.98 -18.09 -9.10
N ARG A 124 -9.69 -16.94 -8.97
CA ARG A 124 -9.25 -15.85 -8.09
C ARG A 124 -9.32 -16.21 -6.60
N ASN A 125 -8.53 -15.51 -5.82
CA ASN A 125 -8.50 -15.61 -4.35
C ASN A 125 -8.10 -17.00 -3.82
N VAL A 126 -7.31 -17.72 -4.60
CA VAL A 126 -6.64 -18.94 -4.11
C VAL A 126 -5.56 -18.54 -3.12
N ASP A 127 -5.58 -19.15 -1.93
CA ASP A 127 -4.56 -18.95 -0.92
C ASP A 127 -4.11 -20.30 -0.38
N LYS A 128 -2.88 -20.68 -0.73
CA LYS A 128 -2.23 -21.90 -0.27
C LYS A 128 -0.86 -21.57 0.31
N PRO A 129 -0.46 -22.13 1.45
CA PRO A 129 0.84 -21.84 2.07
C PRO A 129 2.02 -21.97 1.11
N ALA A 130 2.03 -22.99 0.24
CA ALA A 130 3.08 -23.19 -0.75
C ALA A 130 3.15 -22.02 -1.75
N PHE A 131 2.01 -21.48 -2.20
CA PHE A 131 2.00 -20.35 -3.12
C PHE A 131 2.52 -19.07 -2.43
N ARG A 132 2.19 -18.87 -1.16
CA ARG A 132 2.70 -17.72 -0.38
C ARG A 132 4.21 -17.75 -0.21
N ILE A 133 4.80 -18.93 -0.06
CA ILE A 133 6.26 -19.09 -0.01
C ILE A 133 6.88 -18.71 -1.36
N GLU A 134 6.32 -19.18 -2.47
CA GLU A 134 6.76 -18.84 -3.82
C GLU A 134 6.64 -17.33 -4.09
N ASP A 135 5.53 -16.70 -3.68
CA ASP A 135 5.34 -15.25 -3.81
C ASP A 135 6.44 -14.45 -3.10
N ILE A 136 6.83 -14.88 -1.88
CA ILE A 136 7.89 -14.24 -1.10
C ILE A 136 9.24 -14.43 -1.78
N HIS A 137 9.56 -15.64 -2.25
CA HIS A 137 10.78 -15.90 -3.00
C HIS A 137 10.82 -15.09 -4.29
N GLY A 138 9.72 -15.02 -5.04
CA GLY A 138 9.63 -14.23 -6.26
C GLY A 138 9.90 -12.75 -6.05
N MET A 139 9.39 -12.17 -4.96
CA MET A 139 9.72 -10.79 -4.58
C MET A 139 11.22 -10.64 -4.25
N ALA A 140 11.81 -11.58 -3.49
CA ALA A 140 13.21 -11.53 -3.13
C ALA A 140 14.13 -11.65 -4.35
N ASP A 141 13.82 -12.55 -5.27
CA ASP A 141 14.55 -12.73 -6.51
C ASP A 141 14.47 -11.48 -7.40
N PHE A 142 13.27 -10.91 -7.56
CA PHE A 142 13.09 -9.70 -8.35
C PHE A 142 13.88 -8.52 -7.78
N ILE A 143 13.72 -8.24 -6.47
CA ILE A 143 14.35 -7.07 -5.86
C ILE A 143 15.87 -7.18 -5.76
N SER A 144 16.42 -8.39 -5.71
CA SER A 144 17.87 -8.63 -5.71
C SER A 144 18.56 -8.17 -6.99
N GLN A 145 17.81 -8.06 -8.09
CA GLN A 145 18.27 -7.65 -9.41
C GLN A 145 17.78 -6.25 -9.80
N TYR A 146 17.05 -5.58 -8.92
CA TYR A 146 16.45 -4.29 -9.20
C TYR A 146 17.50 -3.18 -9.15
N GLY A 147 17.68 -2.51 -10.28
CA GLY A 147 18.65 -1.41 -10.44
C GLY A 147 18.01 -0.01 -10.52
N GLY A 148 16.69 0.10 -10.25
CA GLY A 148 15.97 1.38 -10.36
C GLY A 148 15.22 1.56 -11.66
#